data_c9c7f6e5c33f618f2ae096d9ebc69c0d
#
_entry.id   c9c7f6e5c33f618f2ae096d9ebc69c0d
#
_cell.length_a   1.000
_cell.length_b   1.000
_cell.length_c   1.000
_cell.angle_alpha   90.00
_cell.angle_beta   90.00
_cell.angle_gamma   90.00
#
_symmetry.space_group_name_H-M   'P 1'
#
loop_
_entity.id
_entity.type
_entity.pdbx_description
1 polymer ?
#
loop_
_entity_poly.entity_id
_entity_poly.type
_entity_poly.pdbx_seq_one_letter_code
_entity_poly.pdbx_strand_id
1 'polypeptide(L)'
;MKKGELIAEFAKRTEMSGTAANTAVNTIIEIITERLKKGDTVGITGFGTFSVTKRAARKGRNPATGEVIKIGASKTPRFSAGATLKSAVNPRKK
;
A
#
# COMPACT_ATOMS: atom_id res chain seq x y z
N MET A 1 3.55 7.64 12.78
CA MET A 1 2.34 6.95 13.27
C MET A 1 2.37 5.50 12.84
N LYS A 2 2.12 4.61 13.77
CA LYS A 2 2.06 3.20 13.44
C LYS A 2 0.63 2.72 13.45
N LYS A 3 0.42 1.46 13.04
CA LYS A 3 -0.94 0.94 12.92
C LYS A 3 -1.74 1.05 14.21
N GLY A 4 -1.10 0.79 15.35
CA GLY A 4 -1.78 0.90 16.63
C GLY A 4 -2.31 2.30 16.90
N GLU A 5 -1.50 3.29 16.57
CA GLU A 5 -1.93 4.68 16.74
C GLU A 5 -3.01 5.06 15.76
N LEU A 6 -2.92 4.53 14.55
CA LEU A 6 -3.94 4.77 13.54
C LEU A 6 -5.28 4.21 13.98
N ILE A 7 -5.26 3.00 14.56
CA ILE A 7 -6.48 2.37 15.05
C ILE A 7 -7.09 3.19 16.18
N ALA A 8 -6.25 3.70 17.09
CA ALA A 8 -6.74 4.51 18.20
C ALA A 8 -7.37 5.79 17.70
N GLU A 9 -6.74 6.44 16.73
CA GLU A 9 -7.27 7.66 16.16
C GLU A 9 -8.58 7.41 15.44
N PHE A 10 -8.65 6.28 14.71
CA PHE A 10 -9.85 5.90 13.99
C PHE A 10 -11.02 5.66 14.96
N ALA A 11 -10.75 4.95 16.06
CA ALA A 11 -11.78 4.69 17.05
C ALA A 11 -12.30 5.99 17.65
N LYS A 12 -11.40 6.92 17.90
CA LYS A 12 -11.78 8.19 18.48
C LYS A 12 -12.67 9.00 17.56
N ARG A 13 -12.30 9.06 16.27
CA ARG A 13 -13.05 9.86 15.32
C ARG A 13 -14.40 9.26 14.97
N THR A 14 -14.53 7.95 15.03
CA THR A 14 -15.77 7.29 14.67
C THR A 14 -16.58 6.89 15.90
N GLU A 15 -16.04 7.15 17.08
CA GLU A 15 -16.68 6.78 18.35
C GLU A 15 -16.93 5.27 18.42
N MET A 16 -16.03 4.51 17.83
CA MET A 16 -16.12 3.05 17.88
C MET A 16 -15.26 2.53 19.02
N SER A 17 -15.58 1.32 19.48
CA SER A 17 -14.74 0.68 20.47
C SER A 17 -13.39 0.36 19.84
N GLY A 18 -12.38 0.17 20.69
CA GLY A 18 -11.05 -0.21 20.19
C GLY A 18 -11.09 -1.50 19.39
N THR A 19 -11.89 -2.47 19.85
CA THR A 19 -12.01 -3.75 19.18
C THR A 19 -12.63 -3.57 17.80
N ALA A 20 -13.72 -2.80 17.71
CA ALA A 20 -14.37 -2.56 16.43
C ALA A 20 -13.47 -1.82 15.47
N ALA A 21 -12.74 -0.81 15.97
CA ALA A 21 -11.81 -0.05 15.15
C ALA A 21 -10.68 -0.93 14.65
N ASN A 22 -10.17 -1.80 15.51
CA ASN A 22 -9.11 -2.71 15.12
C ASN A 22 -9.56 -3.61 13.97
N THR A 23 -10.78 -4.17 14.09
CA THR A 23 -11.34 -5.01 13.04
C THR A 23 -11.51 -4.22 11.74
N ALA A 24 -12.04 -3.00 11.86
CA ALA A 24 -12.29 -2.18 10.67
C ALA A 24 -11.00 -1.87 9.91
N VAL A 25 -9.98 -1.42 10.62
CA VAL A 25 -8.72 -1.06 9.99
C VAL A 25 -8.06 -2.29 9.38
N ASN A 26 -8.03 -3.39 10.11
CA ASN A 26 -7.42 -4.61 9.59
C ASN A 26 -8.17 -5.16 8.39
N THR A 27 -9.49 -5.06 8.39
CA THR A 27 -10.29 -5.55 7.26
C THR A 27 -9.99 -4.73 6.01
N ILE A 28 -9.86 -3.42 6.14
CA ILE A 28 -9.55 -2.57 5.00
C ILE A 28 -8.19 -2.98 4.42
N ILE A 29 -7.21 -3.18 5.28
CA ILE A 29 -5.88 -3.57 4.84
C ILE A 29 -5.93 -4.94 4.16
N GLU A 30 -6.71 -5.87 4.69
CA GLU A 30 -6.87 -7.19 4.08
C GLU A 30 -7.47 -7.10 2.69
N ILE A 31 -8.49 -6.30 2.53
CA ILE A 31 -9.14 -6.15 1.24
C ILE A 31 -8.17 -5.60 0.21
N ILE A 32 -7.43 -4.58 0.58
CA ILE A 32 -6.46 -3.99 -0.33
C ILE A 32 -5.41 -5.02 -0.70
N THR A 33 -4.92 -5.76 0.30
CA THR A 33 -3.90 -6.77 0.06
C THR A 33 -4.40 -7.86 -0.89
N GLU A 34 -5.63 -8.34 -0.67
CA GLU A 34 -6.20 -9.39 -1.51
C GLU A 34 -6.35 -8.96 -2.95
N ARG A 35 -6.81 -7.72 -3.15
CA ARG A 35 -6.98 -7.22 -4.52
C ARG A 35 -5.65 -7.09 -5.22
N LEU A 36 -4.64 -6.60 -4.50
CA LEU A 36 -3.32 -6.46 -5.09
C LEU A 36 -2.70 -7.81 -5.41
N LYS A 37 -2.99 -8.83 -4.59
CA LYS A 37 -2.49 -10.18 -4.87
C LYS A 37 -3.05 -10.70 -6.18
N LYS A 38 -4.27 -10.31 -6.53
CA LYS A 38 -4.88 -10.73 -7.78
C LYS A 38 -4.49 -9.84 -8.94
N GLY A 39 -3.68 -8.82 -8.69
CA GLY A 39 -3.26 -7.91 -9.73
C GLY A 39 -4.24 -6.78 -10.00
N ASP A 40 -5.24 -6.62 -9.14
CA ASP A 40 -6.20 -5.55 -9.29
C ASP A 40 -5.67 -4.25 -8.73
N THR A 41 -6.31 -3.18 -9.13
CA THR A 41 -5.99 -1.84 -8.64
C THR A 41 -7.07 -1.42 -7.66
N VAL A 42 -6.67 -0.77 -6.57
CA VAL A 42 -7.62 -0.25 -5.59
C VAL A 42 -7.52 1.26 -5.58
N GLY A 43 -8.53 1.93 -6.11
CA GLY A 43 -8.55 3.38 -6.15
C GLY A 43 -9.45 3.93 -5.05
N ILE A 44 -8.92 4.90 -4.30
CA ILE A 44 -9.68 5.56 -3.23
C ILE A 44 -9.79 7.03 -3.59
N THR A 45 -11.01 7.44 -3.91
CA THR A 45 -11.26 8.81 -4.33
C THR A 45 -10.79 9.79 -3.26
N GLY A 46 -10.04 10.78 -3.68
CA GLY A 46 -9.56 11.80 -2.76
C GLY A 46 -8.33 11.40 -1.97
N PHE A 47 -7.83 10.19 -2.19
CA PHE A 47 -6.68 9.72 -1.44
C PHE A 47 -5.56 9.27 -2.36
N GLY A 48 -5.81 8.22 -3.13
CA GLY A 48 -4.79 7.70 -4.03
C GLY A 48 -5.18 6.34 -4.56
N THR A 49 -4.23 5.72 -5.22
CA THR A 49 -4.47 4.44 -5.87
C THR A 49 -3.38 3.46 -5.51
N PHE A 50 -3.77 2.27 -5.10
CA PHE A 50 -2.85 1.18 -4.88
C PHE A 50 -2.84 0.31 -6.14
N SER A 51 -1.65 -0.04 -6.60
CA SER A 51 -1.54 -0.84 -7.80
C SER A 51 -0.38 -1.82 -7.65
N VAL A 52 -0.25 -2.69 -8.62
CA VAL A 52 0.81 -3.69 -8.61
C VAL A 52 1.58 -3.57 -9.91
N THR A 53 2.90 -3.48 -9.80
CA THR A 53 3.78 -3.52 -10.94
C THR A 53 4.33 -4.92 -11.05
N LYS A 54 4.18 -5.54 -12.20
CA LYS A 54 4.70 -6.87 -12.43
C LYS A 54 6.05 -6.79 -13.11
N ARG A 55 6.97 -7.57 -12.62
CA ARG A 55 8.27 -7.66 -13.26
C ARG A 55 8.42 -9.05 -13.84
N ALA A 56 8.83 -9.10 -15.10
CA ALA A 56 9.04 -10.38 -15.75
C ALA A 56 10.26 -11.06 -15.17
N ALA A 57 10.30 -12.38 -15.28
CA ALA A 57 11.47 -13.15 -14.89
C ALA A 57 12.65 -12.73 -15.74
N ARG A 58 13.82 -12.69 -15.16
CA ARG A 58 15.02 -12.29 -15.89
C ARG A 58 16.22 -12.97 -15.27
N LYS A 59 17.35 -12.88 -15.98
CA LYS A 59 18.58 -13.41 -15.45
C LYS A 59 19.37 -12.27 -14.83
N GLY A 60 19.92 -12.52 -13.67
CA GLY A 60 20.80 -11.58 -13.02
C GLY A 60 22.15 -12.22 -12.80
N ARG A 61 23.04 -11.49 -12.18
CA ARG A 61 24.38 -11.99 -11.91
C ARG A 61 24.72 -11.75 -10.45
N ASN A 62 25.23 -12.77 -9.80
CA ASN A 62 25.64 -12.66 -8.41
C ASN A 62 26.94 -11.85 -8.36
N PRO A 63 26.93 -10.66 -7.75
CA PRO A 63 28.14 -9.82 -7.75
C PRO A 63 29.29 -10.43 -6.96
N ALA A 64 29.01 -11.34 -6.03
CA ALA A 64 30.07 -11.94 -5.24
C ALA A 64 30.79 -13.06 -6.00
N THR A 65 30.06 -13.88 -6.74
CA THR A 65 30.63 -15.01 -7.42
C THR A 65 30.63 -14.86 -8.93
N GLY A 66 29.89 -13.92 -9.48
CA GLY A 66 29.80 -13.77 -10.92
C GLY A 66 28.89 -14.76 -11.59
N GLU A 67 28.24 -15.61 -10.82
CA GLU A 67 27.36 -16.61 -11.39
C GLU A 67 26.06 -15.99 -11.88
N VAL A 68 25.55 -16.55 -12.96
CA VAL A 68 24.25 -16.11 -13.50
C VAL A 68 23.16 -16.78 -12.69
N ILE A 69 22.24 -15.97 -12.17
CA ILE A 69 21.12 -16.50 -11.41
C ILE A 69 19.82 -16.07 -12.07
N LYS A 70 18.80 -16.89 -11.88
CA LYS A 70 17.49 -16.56 -12.40
C LYS A 70 16.72 -15.75 -11.38
N ILE A 71 16.24 -14.61 -11.78
CA ILE A 71 15.38 -13.79 -10.94
C ILE A 71 13.97 -14.02 -11.43
N GLY A 72 13.12 -14.62 -10.59
CA GLY A 72 11.78 -14.94 -10.97
C GLY A 72 10.91 -13.72 -11.14
N ALA A 73 9.76 -13.91 -11.76
CA ALA A 73 8.78 -12.84 -11.91
C ALA A 73 8.32 -12.42 -10.52
N SER A 74 8.08 -11.15 -10.34
CA SER A 74 7.63 -10.64 -9.05
C SER A 74 6.61 -9.55 -9.25
N LYS A 75 5.84 -9.30 -8.20
CA LYS A 75 4.87 -8.23 -8.18
C LYS A 75 5.24 -7.28 -7.06
N THR A 76 5.24 -6.01 -7.37
CA THR A 76 5.58 -4.99 -6.39
C THR A 76 4.38 -4.07 -6.19
N PRO A 77 3.87 -3.96 -4.97
CA PRO A 77 2.77 -3.03 -4.71
C PRO A 77 3.27 -1.60 -4.74
N ARG A 78 2.46 -0.70 -5.28
CA ARG A 78 2.80 0.70 -5.36
C ARG A 78 1.61 1.54 -4.98
N PHE A 79 1.89 2.70 -4.44
CA PHE A 79 0.85 3.65 -4.08
C PHE A 79 1.11 4.97 -4.81
N SER A 80 0.08 5.44 -5.52
CA SER A 80 0.14 6.72 -6.20
C SER A 80 -0.77 7.69 -5.47
N ALA A 81 -0.21 8.74 -4.92
CA ALA A 81 -1.01 9.72 -4.20
C ALA A 81 -1.89 10.49 -5.18
N GLY A 82 -3.14 10.70 -4.80
CA GLY A 82 -4.05 11.49 -5.60
C GLY A 82 -3.77 12.97 -5.45
N ALA A 83 -4.37 13.77 -6.31
CA ALA A 83 -4.17 15.22 -6.28
C ALA A 83 -4.58 15.82 -4.94
N THR A 84 -5.70 15.35 -4.40
CA THR A 84 -6.19 15.87 -3.12
C THR A 84 -5.20 15.59 -2.00
N LEU A 85 -4.66 14.37 -1.97
CA LEU A 85 -3.70 14.01 -0.94
C LEU A 85 -2.40 14.79 -1.09
N LYS A 86 -1.93 14.95 -2.32
CA LYS A 86 -0.71 15.72 -2.57
C LYS A 86 -0.87 17.15 -2.11
N SER A 87 -2.02 17.75 -2.38
CA SER A 87 -2.30 19.10 -1.94
C SER A 87 -2.34 19.22 -0.43
N ALA A 88 -2.91 18.21 0.23
CA ALA A 88 -3.00 18.24 1.68
C ALA A 88 -1.63 18.17 2.34
N VAL A 89 -0.73 17.40 1.74
CA VAL A 89 0.61 17.22 2.29
C VAL A 89 1.51 18.40 1.95
N ASN A 90 1.33 18.97 0.78
CA ASN A 90 2.10 20.12 0.32
C ASN A 90 1.21 21.29 0.04
N PRO A 91 0.74 22.00 1.06
CA PRO A 91 -0.14 23.13 0.83
C PRO A 91 0.63 24.24 0.17
N ARG A 92 0.46 24.38 -1.13
CA ARG A 92 1.14 25.41 -1.82
C ARG A 92 0.34 26.64 -1.78
N LYS A 93 1.04 27.70 -1.51
CA LYS A 93 0.39 28.90 -1.61
C LYS A 93 0.55 29.33 -2.93
N LYS A 94 -0.25 29.68 -3.54
CA LYS A 94 0.07 30.07 -4.83
C LYS A 94 -0.59 31.02 -5.32
#